data_3d30b0c04d1d932ea4a594b5928e3ba8
#
_entry.id   3d30b0c04d1d932ea4a594b5928e3ba8
#
_cell.length_a   1.000
_cell.length_b   1.000
_cell.length_c   1.000
_cell.angle_alpha   90.00
_cell.angle_beta   90.00
_cell.angle_gamma   90.00
#
_symmetry.space_group_name_H-M   'P 1'
#
loop_
_entity.id
_entity.type
_entity.pdbx_description
1 polymer ?
#
loop_
_entity_poly.entity_id
_entity_poly.type
_entity_poly.pdbx_seq_one_letter_code
_entity_poly.pdbx_strand_id
1 'polypeptide(L)'
;MSDAPDFQALLAKPLDDVKRPPPPPAGTYYGIIKAYAFGQTRWENKESGNKDLQVSYTINSVEAGEDVLANPELLTDVHLGAWNPRAELPLSGGNEYVTKEFLVACEIPTAGRGFGETIPEAVGKPVMFEVVHTPNKNDPSAPPFVNVRSLRARPAV
;
A
#
# COMPACT_ATOMS: atom_id res chain seq x y z
N MET A 1 -21.19 33.10 -1.94
CA MET A 1 -21.71 31.96 -1.22
C MET A 1 -20.56 31.20 -0.55
N SER A 2 -20.72 30.84 0.68
CA SER A 2 -19.67 30.19 1.43
C SER A 2 -19.62 28.69 1.11
N ASP A 3 -18.42 28.16 0.87
CA ASP A 3 -18.18 26.73 0.73
C ASP A 3 -17.96 26.06 2.08
N ALA A 4 -18.14 26.78 3.18
CA ALA A 4 -17.97 26.21 4.52
C ALA A 4 -18.97 25.10 4.77
N PRO A 5 -18.54 23.98 5.37
CA PRO A 5 -19.46 22.90 5.69
C PRO A 5 -20.52 23.33 6.69
N ASP A 6 -21.72 22.82 6.51
CA ASP A 6 -22.81 23.02 7.49
C ASP A 6 -22.64 22.00 8.63
N PHE A 7 -22.02 22.42 9.70
CA PHE A 7 -21.76 21.55 10.85
C PHE A 7 -23.05 21.05 11.51
N GLN A 8 -24.10 21.86 11.52
CA GLN A 8 -25.36 21.44 12.12
C GLN A 8 -25.99 20.30 11.32
N ALA A 9 -25.96 20.36 10.00
CA ALA A 9 -26.45 19.29 9.15
C ALA A 9 -25.61 18.01 9.32
N LEU A 10 -24.29 18.15 9.42
CA LEU A 10 -23.42 17.01 9.65
C LEU A 10 -23.67 16.35 11.02
N LEU A 11 -23.83 17.17 12.06
CA LEU A 11 -24.07 16.65 13.41
C LEU A 11 -25.44 15.99 13.55
N ALA A 12 -26.40 16.41 12.75
CA ALA A 12 -27.75 15.85 12.76
C ALA A 12 -27.91 14.62 11.87
N LYS A 13 -26.91 14.32 11.03
CA LYS A 13 -26.95 13.17 10.12
C LYS A 13 -27.05 11.87 10.90
N PRO A 14 -28.04 11.00 10.63
CA PRO A 14 -28.12 9.70 11.29
C PRO A 14 -26.87 8.86 11.05
N LEU A 15 -26.35 8.23 12.08
CA LEU A 15 -25.18 7.37 11.96
C LEU A 15 -25.43 6.14 11.09
N ASP A 16 -26.69 5.75 10.94
CA ASP A 16 -27.05 4.65 10.02
C ASP A 16 -26.71 4.94 8.57
N ASP A 17 -26.63 6.23 8.19
CA ASP A 17 -26.24 6.64 6.84
C ASP A 17 -24.72 6.71 6.66
N VAL A 18 -23.97 6.62 7.75
CA VAL A 18 -22.51 6.65 7.71
C VAL A 18 -22.00 5.23 7.49
N LYS A 19 -21.55 4.96 6.27
CA LYS A 19 -21.05 3.63 5.91
C LYS A 19 -19.60 3.70 5.53
N ARG A 20 -18.88 2.62 5.85
CA ARG A 20 -17.50 2.48 5.41
C ARG A 20 -17.49 2.27 3.89
N PRO A 21 -16.64 3.00 3.13
CA PRO A 21 -16.49 2.72 1.72
C PRO A 21 -16.07 1.26 1.48
N PRO A 22 -16.49 0.65 0.37
CA PRO A 22 -16.04 -0.70 0.06
C PRO A 22 -14.51 -0.73 -0.07
N PRO A 23 -13.88 -1.85 0.30
CA PRO A 23 -12.43 -1.97 0.11
C PRO A 23 -12.09 -2.04 -1.38
N PRO A 24 -10.86 -1.64 -1.78
CA PRO A 24 -10.42 -1.85 -3.14
C PRO A 24 -10.48 -3.33 -3.50
N PRO A 25 -10.99 -3.68 -4.70
CA PRO A 25 -11.05 -5.07 -5.12
C PRO A 25 -9.65 -5.69 -5.25
N ALA A 26 -9.57 -7.00 -5.12
CA ALA A 26 -8.34 -7.73 -5.35
C ALA A 26 -7.90 -7.58 -6.80
N GLY A 27 -6.62 -7.45 -7.04
CA GLY A 27 -6.04 -7.29 -8.37
C GLY A 27 -4.81 -6.43 -8.38
N THR A 28 -4.46 -5.92 -9.56
CA THR A 28 -3.25 -5.12 -9.79
C THR A 28 -3.58 -3.64 -9.76
N TYR A 29 -2.69 -2.88 -9.14
CA TYR A 29 -2.81 -1.42 -9.04
C TYR A 29 -1.49 -0.77 -9.36
N TYR A 30 -1.56 0.50 -9.75
CA TYR A 30 -0.40 1.36 -9.96
C TYR A 30 -0.47 2.54 -9.00
N GLY A 31 0.68 3.08 -8.65
CA GLY A 31 0.76 4.25 -7.79
C GLY A 31 2.15 4.86 -7.83
N ILE A 32 2.36 5.86 -6.98
CA ILE A 32 3.63 6.56 -6.84
C ILE A 32 4.03 6.52 -5.39
N ILE A 33 5.29 6.23 -5.10
CA ILE A 33 5.78 6.24 -3.72
C ILE A 33 5.78 7.67 -3.21
N LYS A 34 5.05 7.89 -2.12
CA LYS A 34 4.91 9.20 -1.49
C LYS A 34 5.90 9.41 -0.36
N ALA A 35 6.15 8.37 0.44
CA ALA A 35 6.95 8.47 1.64
C ALA A 35 7.48 7.10 2.04
N TYR A 36 8.43 7.08 2.96
CA TYR A 36 8.98 5.86 3.52
C TYR A 36 9.14 5.99 5.03
N ALA A 37 9.20 4.86 5.71
CA ALA A 37 9.51 4.80 7.13
C ALA A 37 10.24 3.48 7.43
N PHE A 38 11.27 3.54 8.24
CA PHE A 38 11.94 2.34 8.72
C PHE A 38 11.23 1.81 9.95
N GLY A 39 11.20 0.50 10.09
CA GLY A 39 10.54 -0.13 11.22
C GLY A 39 10.97 -1.58 11.39
N GLN A 40 10.24 -2.28 12.22
CA GLN A 40 10.48 -3.69 12.51
C GLN A 40 9.25 -4.51 12.13
N THR A 41 9.49 -5.79 11.82
CA THR A 41 8.39 -6.73 11.56
C THR A 41 7.55 -6.92 12.82
N ARG A 42 6.32 -7.31 12.63
CA ARG A 42 5.38 -7.57 13.74
C ARG A 42 5.82 -8.78 14.57
N TRP A 43 6.40 -9.78 13.92
CA TRP A 43 6.75 -11.06 14.55
C TRP A 43 8.27 -11.23 14.58
N GLU A 44 8.75 -11.90 15.64
CA GLU A 44 10.17 -12.23 15.75
C GLU A 44 10.56 -13.30 14.73
N ASN A 45 11.77 -13.15 14.20
CA ASN A 45 12.37 -14.16 13.34
C ASN A 45 12.74 -15.38 14.21
N LYS A 46 12.30 -16.56 13.82
CA LYS A 46 12.53 -17.78 14.59
C LYS A 46 14.01 -18.15 14.71
N GLU A 47 14.82 -17.77 13.73
CA GLU A 47 16.25 -18.08 13.75
C GLU A 47 17.05 -17.14 14.66
N SER A 48 16.76 -15.85 14.62
CA SER A 48 17.50 -14.84 15.38
C SER A 48 16.90 -14.54 16.75
N GLY A 49 15.60 -14.82 16.94
CA GLY A 49 14.87 -14.43 18.14
C GLY A 49 14.53 -12.94 18.21
N ASN A 50 14.84 -12.19 17.16
CA ASN A 50 14.61 -10.75 17.10
C ASN A 50 13.67 -10.42 15.93
N LYS A 51 13.05 -9.26 16.01
CA LYS A 51 12.26 -8.74 14.89
C LYS A 51 13.20 -8.27 13.79
N ASP A 52 12.82 -8.56 12.55
CA ASP A 52 13.59 -8.11 11.39
C ASP A 52 13.29 -6.64 11.10
N LEU A 53 14.25 -6.00 10.45
CA LEU A 53 14.10 -4.63 9.99
C LEU A 53 13.40 -4.61 8.64
N GLN A 54 12.59 -3.59 8.43
CA GLN A 54 11.87 -3.40 7.17
C GLN A 54 11.68 -1.92 6.87
N VAL A 55 11.39 -1.62 5.62
CA VAL A 55 10.93 -0.31 5.20
C VAL A 55 9.46 -0.42 4.79
N SER A 56 8.66 0.56 5.20
CA SER A 56 7.29 0.72 4.73
C SER A 56 7.25 1.88 3.76
N TYR A 57 6.84 1.62 2.52
CA TYR A 57 6.57 2.67 1.55
C TYR A 57 5.08 2.99 1.55
N THR A 58 4.76 4.27 1.64
CA THR A 58 3.39 4.77 1.46
C THR A 58 3.21 5.17 0.01
N ILE A 59 2.13 4.72 -0.59
CA ILE A 59 1.84 4.93 -2.02
C ILE A 59 0.64 5.85 -2.14
N ASN A 60 0.66 6.76 -3.12
CA ASN A 60 -0.48 7.61 -3.44
C ASN A 60 -0.76 7.59 -4.95
N SER A 61 -1.72 8.37 -5.39
CA SER A 61 -2.11 8.46 -6.80
C SER A 61 -2.44 7.08 -7.39
N VAL A 62 -3.16 6.28 -6.62
CA VAL A 62 -3.46 4.89 -6.96
C VAL A 62 -4.44 4.81 -8.12
N GLU A 63 -4.10 4.00 -9.12
CA GLU A 63 -4.93 3.70 -10.27
C GLU A 63 -5.14 2.19 -10.36
N ALA A 64 -6.32 1.76 -10.78
CA ALA A 64 -6.61 0.35 -10.99
C ALA A 64 -5.92 -0.16 -12.27
N GLY A 65 -5.41 -1.38 -12.21
CA GLY A 65 -4.86 -2.07 -13.38
C GLY A 65 -5.96 -2.63 -14.28
N GLU A 66 -5.56 -3.16 -15.43
CA GLU A 66 -6.50 -3.66 -16.43
C GLU A 66 -7.40 -4.78 -15.90
N ASP A 67 -6.85 -5.65 -15.06
CA ASP A 67 -7.60 -6.77 -14.47
C ASP A 67 -8.74 -6.27 -13.56
N VAL A 68 -8.51 -5.18 -12.83
CA VAL A 68 -9.54 -4.56 -11.99
C VAL A 68 -10.53 -3.80 -12.86
N LEU A 69 -10.04 -3.05 -13.86
CA LEU A 69 -10.89 -2.27 -14.77
C LEU A 69 -11.78 -3.15 -15.66
N ALA A 70 -11.42 -4.42 -15.82
CA ALA A 70 -12.29 -5.36 -16.54
C ALA A 70 -13.65 -5.57 -15.84
N ASN A 71 -13.72 -5.27 -14.55
CA ASN A 71 -14.93 -5.35 -13.74
C ASN A 71 -15.18 -4.01 -13.03
N PRO A 72 -15.53 -2.96 -13.78
CA PRO A 72 -15.66 -1.60 -13.22
C PRO A 72 -16.71 -1.47 -12.13
N GLU A 73 -17.69 -2.37 -12.10
CA GLU A 73 -18.69 -2.41 -11.04
C GLU A 73 -18.10 -2.64 -9.66
N LEU A 74 -16.94 -3.31 -9.57
CA LEU A 74 -16.26 -3.53 -8.30
C LEU A 74 -15.63 -2.25 -7.74
N LEU A 75 -15.49 -1.22 -8.55
CA LEU A 75 -14.94 0.07 -8.13
C LEU A 75 -16.02 1.07 -7.70
N THR A 76 -17.30 0.67 -7.78
CA THR A 76 -18.39 1.53 -7.33
C THR A 76 -18.22 1.90 -5.88
N ASP A 77 -18.26 3.22 -5.60
CA ASP A 77 -18.05 3.79 -4.26
C ASP A 77 -16.68 3.52 -3.62
N VAL A 78 -15.73 2.96 -4.36
CA VAL A 78 -14.35 2.79 -3.90
C VAL A 78 -13.58 4.09 -4.10
N HIS A 79 -12.94 4.58 -3.04
CA HIS A 79 -12.23 5.87 -3.04
C HIS A 79 -10.73 5.67 -3.24
N LEU A 80 -10.31 5.32 -4.46
CA LEU A 80 -8.90 5.06 -4.77
C LEU A 80 -8.01 6.30 -4.55
N GLY A 81 -8.53 7.49 -4.90
CA GLY A 81 -7.76 8.73 -4.75
C GLY A 81 -7.48 9.11 -3.30
N ALA A 82 -8.27 8.63 -2.36
CA ALA A 82 -8.07 8.86 -0.94
C ALA A 82 -7.33 7.72 -0.24
N TRP A 83 -7.03 6.66 -0.97
CA TRP A 83 -6.36 5.48 -0.42
C TRP A 83 -4.84 5.62 -0.54
N ASN A 84 -4.17 5.49 0.59
CA ASN A 84 -2.71 5.53 0.66
C ASN A 84 -2.20 4.19 1.18
N PRO A 85 -2.11 3.17 0.32
CA PRO A 85 -1.66 1.86 0.74
C PRO A 85 -0.19 1.87 1.15
N ARG A 86 0.16 0.92 2.00
CA ARG A 86 1.53 0.75 2.48
C ARG A 86 2.04 -0.61 2.06
N ALA A 87 3.25 -0.62 1.54
CA ALA A 87 3.94 -1.84 1.15
C ALA A 87 5.23 -1.96 1.95
N GLU A 88 5.48 -3.13 2.49
CA GLU A 88 6.64 -3.39 3.34
C GLU A 88 7.65 -4.25 2.60
N LEU A 89 8.93 -3.87 2.72
CA LEU A 89 10.02 -4.59 2.10
C LEU A 89 11.07 -4.94 3.16
N PRO A 90 11.66 -6.13 3.09
CA PRO A 90 12.62 -6.58 4.11
C PRO A 90 13.96 -5.88 3.98
N LEU A 91 14.58 -5.56 5.14
CA LEU A 91 15.93 -5.00 5.22
C LEU A 91 16.87 -5.93 5.96
N SER A 92 16.35 -6.97 6.59
CA SER A 92 17.15 -8.00 7.28
C SER A 92 16.43 -9.34 7.22
N GLY A 93 17.03 -10.37 7.79
CA GLY A 93 16.39 -11.69 7.86
C GLY A 93 16.67 -12.61 6.66
N GLY A 94 17.60 -12.24 5.79
CA GLY A 94 17.99 -13.08 4.65
C GLY A 94 17.26 -12.79 3.35
N ASN A 95 16.25 -11.91 3.37
CA ASN A 95 15.45 -11.56 2.19
C ASN A 95 15.74 -10.15 1.67
N GLU A 96 16.83 -9.54 2.09
CA GLU A 96 17.23 -8.18 1.70
C GLU A 96 17.39 -8.04 0.19
N TYR A 97 17.69 -9.12 -0.50
CA TYR A 97 17.83 -9.13 -1.95
C TYR A 97 16.55 -8.68 -2.67
N VAL A 98 15.39 -8.96 -2.09
CA VAL A 98 14.10 -8.54 -2.64
C VAL A 98 14.03 -7.02 -2.73
N THR A 99 14.45 -6.35 -1.66
CA THR A 99 14.48 -4.89 -1.59
C THR A 99 15.51 -4.31 -2.57
N LYS A 100 16.69 -4.91 -2.62
CA LYS A 100 17.72 -4.50 -3.58
C LYS A 100 17.22 -4.63 -5.02
N GLU A 101 16.60 -5.74 -5.37
CA GLU A 101 16.07 -5.95 -6.73
C GLU A 101 14.99 -4.92 -7.07
N PHE A 102 14.15 -4.58 -6.10
CA PHE A 102 13.15 -3.52 -6.26
C PHE A 102 13.80 -2.18 -6.57
N LEU A 103 14.83 -1.79 -5.81
CA LEU A 103 15.54 -0.53 -6.02
C LEU A 103 16.22 -0.49 -7.39
N VAL A 104 16.85 -1.59 -7.79
CA VAL A 104 17.47 -1.70 -9.13
C VAL A 104 16.41 -1.53 -10.22
N ALA A 105 15.27 -2.18 -10.08
CA ALA A 105 14.16 -2.06 -11.03
C ALA A 105 13.60 -0.65 -11.12
N CYS A 106 13.69 0.13 -10.03
CA CYS A 106 13.33 1.55 -10.01
C CYS A 106 14.42 2.46 -10.60
N GLU A 107 15.47 1.88 -11.17
CA GLU A 107 16.59 2.61 -11.77
C GLU A 107 17.37 3.46 -10.76
N ILE A 108 17.44 2.99 -9.51
CA ILE A 108 18.22 3.63 -8.46
C ILE A 108 19.62 3.02 -8.43
N PRO A 109 20.69 3.81 -8.57
CA PRO A 109 22.04 3.28 -8.47
C PRO A 109 22.29 2.67 -7.08
N THR A 110 22.77 1.43 -7.04
CA THR A 110 23.00 0.72 -5.78
C THR A 110 24.46 0.37 -5.51
N ALA A 111 25.31 0.41 -6.53
CA ALA A 111 26.72 0.02 -6.39
C ALA A 111 27.45 0.92 -5.38
N GLY A 112 28.04 0.31 -4.35
CA GLY A 112 28.76 1.02 -3.29
C GLY A 112 27.86 1.83 -2.35
N ARG A 113 26.55 1.60 -2.37
CA ARG A 113 25.58 2.37 -1.60
C ARG A 113 24.77 1.46 -0.67
N GLY A 114 24.35 1.99 0.46
CA GLY A 114 23.52 1.28 1.42
C GLY A 114 22.05 1.62 1.30
N PHE A 115 21.23 0.93 2.06
CA PHE A 115 19.79 1.19 2.09
C PHE A 115 19.44 2.59 2.57
N GLY A 116 20.25 3.14 3.50
CA GLY A 116 20.02 4.50 4.00
C GLY A 116 20.10 5.57 2.92
N GLU A 117 20.89 5.33 1.87
CA GLU A 117 21.02 6.24 0.74
C GLU A 117 20.01 5.95 -0.38
N THR A 118 19.73 4.66 -0.62
CA THR A 118 18.94 4.23 -1.78
C THR A 118 17.44 4.26 -1.53
N ILE A 119 16.99 3.87 -0.34
CA ILE A 119 15.56 3.81 -0.03
C ILE A 119 14.85 5.15 -0.19
N PRO A 120 15.41 6.29 0.29
CA PRO A 120 14.76 7.59 0.09
C PRO A 120 14.62 7.99 -1.37
N GLU A 121 15.49 7.51 -2.25
CA GLU A 121 15.43 7.85 -3.67
C GLU A 121 14.25 7.20 -4.41
N ALA A 122 13.61 6.22 -3.81
CA ALA A 122 12.42 5.60 -4.38
C ALA A 122 11.17 6.50 -4.28
N VAL A 123 11.21 7.52 -3.43
CA VAL A 123 10.10 8.48 -3.33
C VAL A 123 9.93 9.20 -4.67
N GLY A 124 8.70 9.22 -5.17
CA GLY A 124 8.38 9.78 -6.48
C GLY A 124 8.44 8.77 -7.63
N LYS A 125 8.89 7.55 -7.38
CA LYS A 125 8.97 6.53 -8.43
C LYS A 125 7.62 5.85 -8.65
N PRO A 126 7.25 5.58 -9.91
CA PRO A 126 6.04 4.83 -10.20
C PRO A 126 6.22 3.34 -9.89
N VAL A 127 5.22 2.76 -9.25
CA VAL A 127 5.27 1.36 -8.83
C VAL A 127 3.97 0.65 -9.19
N MET A 128 4.01 -0.67 -9.15
CA MET A 128 2.82 -1.50 -9.22
C MET A 128 2.82 -2.48 -8.05
N PHE A 129 1.63 -2.89 -7.67
CA PHE A 129 1.47 -3.81 -6.55
C PHE A 129 0.18 -4.61 -6.73
N GLU A 130 0.06 -5.69 -5.97
CA GLU A 130 -1.13 -6.51 -5.95
C GLU A 130 -1.88 -6.31 -4.64
N VAL A 131 -3.21 -6.32 -4.73
CA VAL A 131 -4.09 -6.35 -3.57
C VAL A 131 -4.72 -7.72 -3.48
N VAL A 132 -4.66 -8.30 -2.29
CA VAL A 132 -5.34 -9.55 -1.98
C VAL A 132 -6.24 -9.34 -0.77
N HIS A 133 -7.36 -10.05 -0.73
CA HIS A 133 -8.26 -10.00 0.41
C HIS A 133 -8.03 -11.25 1.27
N THR A 134 -7.77 -11.02 2.55
CA THR A 134 -7.61 -12.10 3.52
C THR A 134 -8.82 -12.12 4.43
N PRO A 135 -9.60 -13.22 4.46
CA PRO A 135 -10.75 -13.31 5.35
C PRO A 135 -10.35 -13.15 6.81
N ASN A 136 -11.21 -12.46 7.59
CA ASN A 136 -11.03 -12.36 9.02
C ASN A 136 -11.52 -13.67 9.66
N LYS A 137 -10.59 -14.51 10.12
CA LYS A 137 -10.90 -15.82 10.70
C LYS A 137 -11.64 -15.71 12.03
N ASN A 138 -11.45 -14.62 12.75
CA ASN A 138 -12.09 -14.41 14.05
C ASN A 138 -13.51 -13.87 13.91
N ASP A 139 -13.82 -13.23 12.80
CA ASP A 139 -15.14 -12.68 12.50
C ASP A 139 -15.42 -12.77 11.00
N PRO A 140 -15.94 -13.93 10.52
CA PRO A 140 -16.21 -14.12 9.09
C PRO A 140 -17.23 -13.13 8.51
N SER A 141 -18.02 -12.47 9.33
CA SER A 141 -18.99 -11.47 8.87
C SER A 141 -18.35 -10.09 8.66
N ALA A 142 -17.14 -9.87 9.19
CA ALA A 142 -16.41 -8.62 9.01
C ALA A 142 -15.85 -8.53 7.59
N PRO A 143 -15.61 -7.30 7.07
CA PRO A 143 -14.91 -7.12 5.82
C PRO A 143 -13.53 -7.78 5.85
N PRO A 144 -13.05 -8.34 4.73
CA PRO A 144 -11.72 -8.94 4.68
C PRO A 144 -10.63 -7.90 4.87
N PHE A 145 -9.47 -8.36 5.33
CA PHE A 145 -8.29 -7.50 5.35
C PHE A 145 -7.78 -7.28 3.93
N VAL A 146 -7.45 -6.03 3.62
CA VAL A 146 -6.86 -5.65 2.34
C VAL A 146 -5.35 -5.65 2.52
N ASN A 147 -4.67 -6.57 1.85
CA ASN A 147 -3.23 -6.72 1.94
C ASN A 147 -2.57 -6.33 0.62
N VAL A 148 -1.53 -5.50 0.72
CA VAL A 148 -0.70 -5.10 -0.42
C VAL A 148 0.52 -5.99 -0.46
N ARG A 149 0.82 -6.55 -1.63
CA ARG A 149 2.00 -7.40 -1.80
C ARG A 149 2.59 -7.24 -3.20
N SER A 150 3.74 -7.87 -3.41
CA SER A 150 4.41 -7.89 -4.72
C SER A 150 4.70 -6.49 -5.26
N LEU A 151 5.17 -5.60 -4.37
CA LEU A 151 5.57 -4.25 -4.78
C LEU A 151 6.75 -4.34 -5.75
N ARG A 152 6.61 -3.69 -6.90
CA ARG A 152 7.64 -3.66 -7.93
C ARG A 152 7.56 -2.38 -8.73
N ALA A 153 8.62 -2.09 -9.47
CA ALA A 153 8.62 -0.93 -10.34
C ALA A 153 7.56 -1.08 -11.43
N ARG A 154 6.89 0.02 -11.77
CA ARG A 154 5.94 0.04 -12.89
C ARG A 154 6.72 -0.10 -14.19
N PRO A 155 6.37 -1.08 -15.06
CA PRO A 155 7.05 -1.22 -16.34
C PRO A 155 6.91 0.04 -17.20
N ALA A 156 7.95 0.37 -17.93
CA ALA A 156 7.87 1.45 -18.91
C ALA A 156 6.88 1.07 -20.01
N VAL A 157 6.06 2.04 -20.39
CA VAL A 157 5.06 1.85 -21.45
C VAL A 157 5.67 2.23 -22.80
#